data_ffd5482dcb31bb53cdb3b0a4e3abc723
#
_entry.id   ffd5482dcb31bb53cdb3b0a4e3abc723
#
_cell.length_a   1.000
_cell.length_b   1.000
_cell.length_c   1.000
_cell.angle_alpha   90.00
_cell.angle_beta   90.00
_cell.angle_gamma   90.00
#
_symmetry.space_group_name_H-M   'P 1'
#
loop_
_entity.id
_entity.type
_entity.pdbx_description
1 polymer ?
#
loop_
_entity_poly.entity_id
_entity_poly.type
_entity_poly.pdbx_seq_one_letter_code
_entity_poly.pdbx_strand_id
1 'polypeptide(L)'
;MKKILVLVLIVSLLLSGCGKEKIGTDYDFSKVKADTMAHIIEQAPNPVHSHLNGEWSVIVAARYGAEIPEGWFDIYYKNLSETLEECSGELSGTKQSDYSRVVLTLSAIGKDPYDVAGYNIMESYADFDFVTHQGIPGSIFALLSLDCVGYEIPGGEVTRQMFIDHILSEEYEGGGWALMGEDPDVDITAQVIQAFAPYYGKDEKVTAAVDRAVQVLSDVQKPDGGFYAWEAENSQTVAQVIIALCSIGIDIRTDERFIKEDGWIGSYMMQYYLGDGAFAHTLGLGENSMATDQCMQAMAALEFFENGEGRFYDFTKIK
;
A
#
# COMPACT_ATOMS: atom_id res chain seq x y z
N MET A 1 -66.32 19.60 41.55
CA MET A 1 -65.39 20.15 40.54
C MET A 1 -64.04 19.42 40.65
N LYS A 2 -63.86 18.37 39.82
CA LYS A 2 -62.62 17.57 39.81
C LYS A 2 -61.63 18.19 38.77
N LYS A 3 -60.45 18.64 39.20
CA LYS A 3 -59.38 19.11 38.33
C LYS A 3 -58.64 17.89 37.76
N ILE A 4 -58.70 17.70 36.44
CA ILE A 4 -57.95 16.70 35.73
C ILE A 4 -56.56 17.33 35.45
N LEU A 5 -55.53 16.72 36.02
CA LEU A 5 -54.15 17.05 35.78
C LEU A 5 -53.69 16.27 34.54
N VAL A 6 -53.50 16.96 33.41
CA VAL A 6 -52.92 16.35 32.20
C VAL A 6 -51.41 16.35 32.35
N LEU A 7 -50.84 15.17 32.52
CA LEU A 7 -49.40 14.94 32.54
C LEU A 7 -48.90 14.82 31.08
N VAL A 8 -48.26 15.84 30.55
CA VAL A 8 -47.62 15.78 29.23
C VAL A 8 -46.26 15.10 29.41
N LEU A 9 -46.20 13.84 28.98
CA LEU A 9 -44.95 13.09 28.90
C LEU A 9 -44.15 13.61 27.65
N ILE A 10 -43.17 14.41 27.86
CA ILE A 10 -42.17 14.76 26.79
C ILE A 10 -41.24 13.56 26.67
N VAL A 11 -41.48 12.72 25.65
CA VAL A 11 -40.53 11.70 25.23
C VAL A 11 -39.43 12.42 24.42
N SER A 12 -38.33 12.75 25.07
CA SER A 12 -37.10 13.14 24.38
C SER A 12 -36.54 11.90 23.70
N LEU A 13 -36.81 11.78 22.41
CA LEU A 13 -36.07 10.89 21.52
C LEU A 13 -34.62 11.38 21.49
N LEU A 14 -33.77 10.78 22.29
CA LEU A 14 -32.34 10.79 22.10
C LEU A 14 -32.05 10.01 20.81
N LEU A 15 -31.95 10.72 19.69
CA LEU A 15 -31.27 10.25 18.50
C LEU A 15 -29.81 10.10 18.87
N SER A 16 -29.46 8.92 19.39
CA SER A 16 -28.06 8.49 19.41
C SER A 16 -27.65 8.29 17.95
N GLY A 17 -27.26 9.37 17.31
CA GLY A 17 -26.44 9.28 16.11
C GLY A 17 -25.16 8.54 16.52
N CYS A 18 -24.96 7.34 16.01
CA CYS A 18 -23.72 6.60 16.13
C CYS A 18 -22.68 7.29 15.21
N GLY A 19 -22.31 8.52 15.53
CA GLY A 19 -21.15 9.19 14.95
C GLY A 19 -19.94 8.53 15.57
N LYS A 20 -19.14 7.83 14.77
CA LYS A 20 -17.79 7.42 15.19
C LYS A 20 -17.06 8.67 15.67
N GLU A 21 -16.45 8.60 16.83
CA GLU A 21 -15.67 9.72 17.39
C GLU A 21 -14.60 10.15 16.38
N LYS A 22 -14.51 11.46 16.08
CA LYS A 22 -13.48 11.98 15.17
C LYS A 22 -12.13 11.76 15.83
N ILE A 23 -11.25 11.00 15.20
CA ILE A 23 -9.89 10.78 15.69
C ILE A 23 -8.98 11.94 15.26
N GLY A 24 -8.19 12.46 16.21
CA GLY A 24 -7.21 13.52 15.96
C GLY A 24 -5.94 13.01 15.29
N THR A 25 -5.07 13.92 14.90
CA THR A 25 -3.78 13.59 14.30
C THR A 25 -2.80 12.94 15.29
N ASP A 26 -3.09 12.98 16.59
CA ASP A 26 -2.36 12.33 17.69
C ASP A 26 -2.84 10.90 17.99
N TYR A 27 -3.73 10.36 17.16
CA TYR A 27 -4.29 9.02 17.36
C TYR A 27 -3.20 7.94 17.39
N ASP A 28 -3.24 7.09 18.42
CA ASP A 28 -2.32 5.96 18.57
C ASP A 28 -2.87 4.71 17.85
N PHE A 29 -2.20 4.32 16.75
CA PHE A 29 -2.55 3.13 15.96
C PHE A 29 -2.04 1.80 16.56
N SER A 30 -1.31 1.80 17.69
CA SER A 30 -0.63 0.60 18.21
C SER A 30 -1.58 -0.59 18.41
N LYS A 31 -2.75 -0.34 19.00
CA LYS A 31 -3.75 -1.41 19.20
C LYS A 31 -4.32 -1.90 17.87
N VAL A 32 -4.66 -1.00 16.95
CA VAL A 32 -5.21 -1.37 15.63
C VAL A 32 -4.20 -2.19 14.86
N LYS A 33 -2.93 -1.79 14.83
CA LYS A 33 -1.85 -2.55 14.19
C LYS A 33 -1.71 -3.96 14.76
N ALA A 34 -1.73 -4.08 16.08
CA ALA A 34 -1.62 -5.39 16.75
C ALA A 34 -2.81 -6.30 16.40
N ASP A 35 -4.03 -5.77 16.47
CA ASP A 35 -5.24 -6.51 16.12
C ASP A 35 -5.24 -6.89 14.62
N THR A 36 -4.84 -5.96 13.73
CA THR A 36 -4.81 -6.18 12.29
C THR A 36 -3.75 -7.21 11.91
N MET A 37 -2.59 -7.16 12.53
CA MET A 37 -1.54 -8.15 12.25
C MET A 37 -1.94 -9.56 12.70
N ALA A 38 -2.55 -9.67 13.88
CA ALA A 38 -3.08 -10.96 14.36
C ALA A 38 -4.16 -11.51 13.41
N HIS A 39 -5.05 -10.64 12.94
CA HIS A 39 -6.10 -11.00 11.97
C HIS A 39 -5.49 -11.48 10.64
N ILE A 40 -4.52 -10.76 10.05
CA ILE A 40 -3.84 -11.13 8.81
C ILE A 40 -3.22 -12.54 8.92
N ILE A 41 -2.53 -12.82 10.02
CA ILE A 41 -1.90 -14.13 10.26
C ILE A 41 -2.95 -15.24 10.39
N GLU A 42 -4.06 -14.97 11.07
CA GLU A 42 -5.17 -15.92 11.22
C GLU A 42 -5.84 -16.25 9.88
N GLN A 43 -6.01 -15.24 9.01
CA GLN A 43 -6.62 -15.42 7.69
C GLN A 43 -5.69 -16.07 6.66
N ALA A 44 -4.37 -16.05 6.87
CA ALA A 44 -3.38 -16.63 6.00
C ALA A 44 -2.56 -17.76 6.68
N PRO A 45 -3.19 -18.84 7.20
CA PRO A 45 -2.46 -19.90 7.91
C PRO A 45 -1.54 -20.70 6.99
N ASN A 46 -1.78 -20.67 5.68
CA ASN A 46 -0.99 -21.33 4.64
C ASN A 46 -0.79 -20.36 3.46
N PRO A 47 0.11 -19.35 3.60
CA PRO A 47 0.30 -18.34 2.57
C PRO A 47 0.83 -18.95 1.27
N VAL A 48 0.30 -18.50 0.14
CA VAL A 48 0.60 -19.02 -1.20
C VAL A 48 0.94 -17.86 -2.16
N HIS A 49 1.45 -18.20 -3.35
CA HIS A 49 1.55 -17.22 -4.44
C HIS A 49 0.15 -16.75 -4.85
N SER A 50 -0.27 -15.59 -4.32
CA SER A 50 -1.60 -15.02 -4.53
C SER A 50 -1.65 -13.56 -4.10
N HIS A 51 -2.55 -12.78 -4.72
CA HIS A 51 -2.87 -11.42 -4.27
C HIS A 51 -3.64 -11.38 -2.94
N LEU A 52 -4.33 -12.47 -2.60
CA LEU A 52 -5.16 -12.57 -1.41
C LEU A 52 -4.53 -13.58 -0.45
N ASN A 53 -4.30 -13.17 0.80
CA ASN A 53 -3.72 -14.02 1.85
C ASN A 53 -2.40 -14.68 1.42
N GLY A 54 -1.58 -13.95 0.67
CA GLY A 54 -0.33 -14.39 0.07
C GLY A 54 0.78 -13.37 0.26
N GLU A 55 1.37 -12.88 -0.85
CA GLU A 55 2.56 -12.01 -0.79
C GLU A 55 2.37 -10.79 0.10
N TRP A 56 1.26 -10.06 -0.01
CA TRP A 56 1.06 -8.83 0.76
C TRP A 56 1.01 -9.09 2.26
N SER A 57 0.35 -10.17 2.68
CA SER A 57 0.30 -10.60 4.09
C SER A 57 1.70 -10.97 4.61
N VAL A 58 2.49 -11.71 3.79
CA VAL A 58 3.87 -12.09 4.14
C VAL A 58 4.79 -10.87 4.22
N ILE A 59 4.73 -9.97 3.23
CA ILE A 59 5.53 -8.73 3.21
C ILE A 59 5.27 -7.89 4.46
N VAL A 60 3.99 -7.64 4.78
CA VAL A 60 3.66 -6.78 5.91
C VAL A 60 4.04 -7.43 7.24
N ALA A 61 3.86 -8.73 7.39
CA ALA A 61 4.26 -9.46 8.60
C ALA A 61 5.78 -9.43 8.81
N ALA A 62 6.55 -9.69 7.75
CA ALA A 62 8.01 -9.66 7.80
C ALA A 62 8.53 -8.24 8.06
N ARG A 63 7.98 -7.25 7.37
CA ARG A 63 8.44 -5.86 7.44
C ARG A 63 8.09 -5.20 8.78
N TYR A 64 6.93 -5.50 9.33
CA TYR A 64 6.51 -5.03 10.65
C TYR A 64 7.21 -5.77 11.80
N GLY A 65 7.80 -6.95 11.55
CA GLY A 65 8.44 -7.77 12.56
C GLY A 65 7.43 -8.44 13.51
N ALA A 66 6.31 -8.88 12.95
CA ALA A 66 5.24 -9.51 13.72
C ALA A 66 5.66 -10.84 14.35
N GLU A 67 5.06 -11.19 15.50
CA GLU A 67 5.09 -12.55 16.00
C GLU A 67 4.26 -13.46 15.07
N ILE A 68 4.93 -14.41 14.41
CA ILE A 68 4.33 -15.34 13.46
C ILE A 68 4.43 -16.78 13.96
N PRO A 69 3.55 -17.70 13.49
CA PRO A 69 3.70 -19.13 13.75
C PRO A 69 5.05 -19.65 13.27
N GLU A 70 5.61 -20.63 13.99
CA GLU A 70 6.88 -21.27 13.59
C GLU A 70 6.80 -21.81 12.17
N GLY A 71 7.78 -21.46 11.34
CA GLY A 71 7.87 -21.93 9.96
C GLY A 71 6.89 -21.27 8.97
N TRP A 72 6.15 -20.21 9.36
CA TRP A 72 5.14 -19.59 8.50
C TRP A 72 5.73 -19.02 7.20
N PHE A 73 6.89 -18.39 7.24
CA PHE A 73 7.61 -17.93 6.05
C PHE A 73 8.15 -19.10 5.21
N ASP A 74 8.54 -20.21 5.83
CA ASP A 74 8.99 -21.39 5.10
C ASP A 74 7.83 -22.10 4.41
N ILE A 75 6.60 -22.02 4.95
CA ILE A 75 5.39 -22.48 4.27
C ILE A 75 5.18 -21.71 2.97
N TYR A 76 5.26 -20.36 3.01
CA TYR A 76 5.16 -19.54 1.81
C TYR A 76 6.23 -19.91 0.79
N TYR A 77 7.51 -19.98 1.21
CA TYR A 77 8.62 -20.31 0.31
C TYR A 77 8.46 -21.69 -0.34
N LYS A 78 7.99 -22.68 0.43
CA LYS A 78 7.70 -24.01 -0.10
C LYS A 78 6.58 -23.96 -1.14
N ASN A 79 5.46 -23.31 -0.83
CA ASN A 79 4.33 -23.20 -1.75
C ASN A 79 4.71 -22.44 -3.04
N LEU A 80 5.53 -21.39 -2.93
CA LEU A 80 6.08 -20.68 -4.09
C LEU A 80 6.99 -21.59 -4.92
N SER A 81 7.86 -22.39 -4.28
CA SER A 81 8.74 -23.32 -4.96
C SER A 81 7.95 -24.37 -5.77
N GLU A 82 6.91 -24.95 -5.17
CA GLU A 82 5.99 -25.87 -5.85
C GLU A 82 5.28 -25.20 -7.04
N THR A 83 4.82 -23.94 -6.87
CA THR A 83 4.22 -23.16 -7.96
C THR A 83 5.21 -22.95 -9.13
N LEU A 84 6.47 -22.59 -8.83
CA LEU A 84 7.50 -22.41 -9.86
C LEU A 84 7.84 -23.71 -10.59
N GLU A 85 7.88 -24.84 -9.89
CA GLU A 85 8.05 -26.15 -10.51
C GLU A 85 6.89 -26.48 -11.48
N GLU A 86 5.65 -26.23 -11.06
CA GLU A 86 4.44 -26.48 -11.86
C GLU A 86 4.38 -25.61 -13.12
N CYS A 87 4.78 -24.32 -13.03
CA CYS A 87 4.78 -23.39 -14.16
C CYS A 87 6.15 -23.31 -14.88
N SER A 88 7.12 -24.17 -14.54
CA SER A 88 8.47 -24.18 -15.14
C SER A 88 9.20 -22.83 -15.03
N GLY A 89 8.98 -22.10 -13.92
CA GLY A 89 9.58 -20.81 -13.63
C GLY A 89 8.85 -19.60 -14.21
N GLU A 90 7.79 -19.78 -15.00
CA GLU A 90 7.03 -18.69 -15.62
C GLU A 90 5.79 -18.34 -14.80
N LEU A 91 5.94 -17.38 -13.83
CA LEU A 91 4.83 -16.94 -12.98
C LEU A 91 3.72 -16.22 -13.77
N SER A 92 4.09 -15.52 -14.84
CA SER A 92 3.14 -14.83 -15.72
C SER A 92 3.77 -14.55 -17.08
N GLY A 93 3.04 -14.80 -18.16
CA GLY A 93 3.47 -14.44 -19.52
C GLY A 93 3.22 -12.99 -19.91
N THR A 94 2.59 -12.16 -19.04
CA THR A 94 2.18 -10.80 -19.39
C THR A 94 2.31 -9.76 -18.27
N LYS A 95 2.59 -10.18 -17.03
CA LYS A 95 2.54 -9.28 -15.87
C LYS A 95 3.85 -9.31 -15.07
N GLN A 96 4.68 -8.29 -15.24
CA GLN A 96 5.86 -8.09 -14.42
C GLN A 96 5.52 -7.91 -12.93
N SER A 97 4.37 -7.32 -12.60
CA SER A 97 3.95 -7.13 -11.21
C SER A 97 3.81 -8.42 -10.41
N ASP A 98 3.56 -9.58 -11.07
CA ASP A 98 3.52 -10.88 -10.39
C ASP A 98 4.94 -11.30 -9.94
N TYR A 99 5.95 -11.14 -10.80
CA TYR A 99 7.37 -11.36 -10.44
C TYR A 99 7.84 -10.37 -9.37
N SER A 100 7.55 -9.09 -9.54
CA SER A 100 7.98 -8.03 -8.62
C SER A 100 7.42 -8.23 -7.22
N ARG A 101 6.17 -8.66 -7.09
CA ARG A 101 5.53 -8.98 -5.80
C ARG A 101 6.23 -10.17 -5.12
N VAL A 102 6.58 -11.20 -5.88
CA VAL A 102 7.35 -12.34 -5.36
C VAL A 102 8.75 -11.90 -4.94
N VAL A 103 9.45 -11.08 -5.73
CA VAL A 103 10.77 -10.54 -5.37
C VAL A 103 10.71 -9.74 -4.07
N LEU A 104 9.71 -8.86 -3.92
CA LEU A 104 9.48 -8.13 -2.67
C LEU A 104 9.29 -9.09 -1.48
N THR A 105 8.48 -10.13 -1.66
CA THR A 105 8.20 -11.10 -0.59
C THR A 105 9.46 -11.88 -0.18
N LEU A 106 10.19 -12.41 -1.17
CA LEU A 106 11.43 -13.12 -0.92
C LEU A 106 12.45 -12.25 -0.19
N SER A 107 12.58 -10.99 -0.65
CA SER A 107 13.46 -10.00 -0.01
C SER A 107 13.06 -9.76 1.46
N ALA A 108 11.77 -9.64 1.72
CA ALA A 108 11.24 -9.40 3.07
C ALA A 108 11.51 -10.57 4.03
N ILE A 109 11.51 -11.81 3.53
CA ILE A 109 11.78 -13.02 4.33
C ILE A 109 13.23 -13.53 4.21
N GLY A 110 14.13 -12.73 3.60
CA GLY A 110 15.56 -13.05 3.50
C GLY A 110 15.91 -14.22 2.57
N LYS A 111 15.09 -14.49 1.55
CA LYS A 111 15.35 -15.49 0.50
C LYS A 111 15.87 -14.83 -0.77
N ASP A 112 16.66 -15.57 -1.54
CA ASP A 112 17.32 -15.09 -2.76
C ASP A 112 16.39 -15.23 -3.99
N PRO A 113 16.00 -14.12 -4.67
CA PRO A 113 15.18 -14.20 -5.88
C PRO A 113 15.96 -14.64 -7.13
N TYR A 114 17.29 -14.69 -7.08
CA TYR A 114 18.11 -15.23 -8.19
C TYR A 114 18.12 -16.77 -8.22
N ASP A 115 17.75 -17.42 -7.12
CA ASP A 115 17.68 -18.88 -7.04
C ASP A 115 16.51 -19.31 -6.12
N VAL A 116 15.36 -19.53 -6.73
CA VAL A 116 14.17 -20.04 -6.06
C VAL A 116 13.88 -21.44 -6.59
N ALA A 117 14.24 -22.46 -5.84
CA ALA A 117 14.11 -23.86 -6.27
C ALA A 117 14.76 -24.15 -7.65
N GLY A 118 15.87 -23.46 -7.96
CA GLY A 118 16.59 -23.60 -9.24
C GLY A 118 16.10 -22.67 -10.35
N TYR A 119 15.13 -21.80 -10.10
CA TYR A 119 14.64 -20.79 -11.04
C TYR A 119 15.13 -19.41 -10.68
N ASN A 120 15.65 -18.66 -11.68
CA ASN A 120 16.05 -17.27 -11.54
C ASN A 120 14.89 -16.35 -11.98
N ILE A 121 14.08 -15.89 -11.03
CA ILE A 121 12.92 -15.04 -11.33
C ILE A 121 13.32 -13.59 -11.67
N MET A 122 14.58 -13.20 -11.40
CA MET A 122 15.11 -11.89 -11.76
C MET A 122 15.35 -11.74 -13.27
N GLU A 123 15.39 -12.83 -14.04
CA GLU A 123 15.54 -12.77 -15.51
C GLU A 123 14.38 -12.02 -16.19
N SER A 124 13.19 -11.99 -15.60
CA SER A 124 12.05 -11.24 -16.13
C SER A 124 12.32 -9.73 -16.26
N TYR A 125 13.23 -9.18 -15.45
CA TYR A 125 13.59 -7.76 -15.50
C TYR A 125 14.54 -7.40 -16.65
N ALA A 126 15.18 -8.38 -17.27
CA ALA A 126 16.10 -8.18 -18.40
C ALA A 126 15.37 -7.92 -19.73
N ASP A 127 14.07 -8.11 -19.78
CA ASP A 127 13.22 -7.84 -20.94
C ASP A 127 12.38 -6.59 -20.70
N PHE A 128 12.82 -5.45 -21.26
CA PHE A 128 12.12 -4.17 -21.11
C PHE A 128 10.71 -4.18 -21.70
N ASP A 129 10.52 -4.86 -22.84
CA ASP A 129 9.22 -4.94 -23.49
C ASP A 129 8.25 -5.78 -22.65
N PHE A 130 8.71 -6.85 -22.03
CA PHE A 130 7.91 -7.63 -21.09
C PHE A 130 7.52 -6.81 -19.86
N VAL A 131 8.48 -6.09 -19.23
CA VAL A 131 8.20 -5.25 -18.05
C VAL A 131 7.16 -4.18 -18.38
N THR A 132 7.29 -3.52 -19.51
CA THR A 132 6.41 -2.41 -19.92
C THR A 132 5.12 -2.86 -20.60
N HIS A 133 4.97 -4.15 -20.94
CA HIS A 133 3.78 -4.71 -21.55
C HIS A 133 2.49 -4.43 -20.74
N GLN A 134 2.63 -4.41 -19.41
CA GLN A 134 1.54 -4.09 -18.48
C GLN A 134 1.27 -2.57 -18.39
N GLY A 135 2.02 -1.73 -19.11
CA GLY A 135 2.03 -0.28 -18.98
C GLY A 135 2.82 0.17 -17.75
N ILE A 136 2.50 1.36 -17.27
CA ILE A 136 3.21 2.00 -16.14
C ILE A 136 3.30 1.12 -14.87
N PRO A 137 2.30 0.31 -14.47
CA PRO A 137 2.43 -0.57 -13.31
C PRO A 137 3.61 -1.53 -13.37
N GLY A 138 3.97 -2.02 -14.56
CA GLY A 138 5.15 -2.88 -14.73
C GLY A 138 6.43 -2.20 -14.27
N SER A 139 6.67 -0.98 -14.75
CA SER A 139 7.85 -0.18 -14.35
C SER A 139 7.83 0.26 -12.88
N ILE A 140 6.66 0.62 -12.34
CA ILE A 140 6.47 0.96 -10.93
C ILE A 140 6.92 -0.19 -10.04
N PHE A 141 6.33 -1.37 -10.24
CA PHE A 141 6.63 -2.54 -9.42
C PHE A 141 8.05 -3.08 -9.66
N ALA A 142 8.60 -2.92 -10.88
CA ALA A 142 10.00 -3.23 -11.15
C ALA A 142 10.93 -2.35 -10.29
N LEU A 143 10.74 -1.04 -10.24
CA LEU A 143 11.55 -0.17 -9.39
C LEU A 143 11.40 -0.49 -7.91
N LEU A 144 10.15 -0.67 -7.41
CA LEU A 144 9.91 -1.01 -6.01
C LEU A 144 10.67 -2.27 -5.58
N SER A 145 10.62 -3.32 -6.41
CA SER A 145 11.25 -4.60 -6.08
C SER A 145 12.77 -4.60 -6.28
N LEU A 146 13.28 -3.90 -7.30
CA LEU A 146 14.72 -3.76 -7.51
C LEU A 146 15.40 -2.91 -6.42
N ASP A 147 14.69 -1.89 -5.93
CA ASP A 147 15.26 -0.92 -4.99
C ASP A 147 15.01 -1.27 -3.51
N CYS A 148 14.25 -2.31 -3.22
CA CYS A 148 13.98 -2.71 -1.84
C CYS A 148 15.26 -3.14 -1.09
N VAL A 149 16.22 -3.76 -1.78
CA VAL A 149 17.56 -4.09 -1.27
C VAL A 149 18.68 -3.71 -2.24
N GLY A 150 18.37 -3.18 -3.43
CA GLY A 150 19.35 -2.77 -4.43
C GLY A 150 19.80 -3.90 -5.36
N TYR A 151 18.88 -4.72 -5.86
CA TYR A 151 19.17 -5.82 -6.78
C TYR A 151 19.72 -5.35 -8.13
N GLU A 152 20.66 -6.08 -8.70
CA GLU A 152 21.15 -5.89 -10.07
C GLU A 152 20.17 -6.53 -11.08
N ILE A 153 20.03 -5.91 -12.26
CA ILE A 153 19.23 -6.48 -13.35
C ILE A 153 20.14 -7.42 -14.15
N PRO A 154 19.74 -8.67 -14.40
CA PRO A 154 20.51 -9.59 -15.23
C PRO A 154 20.75 -9.04 -16.65
N GLY A 155 21.86 -9.43 -17.29
CA GLY A 155 22.16 -9.09 -18.69
C GLY A 155 22.74 -7.68 -18.93
N GLY A 156 22.41 -6.69 -18.10
CA GLY A 156 23.01 -5.35 -18.14
C GLY A 156 22.55 -4.43 -19.28
N GLU A 157 21.63 -4.85 -20.15
CA GLU A 157 21.05 -4.01 -21.21
C GLU A 157 19.89 -3.14 -20.69
N VAL A 158 19.05 -3.69 -19.83
CA VAL A 158 17.97 -2.98 -19.16
C VAL A 158 18.48 -2.33 -17.89
N THR A 159 18.09 -1.09 -17.65
CA THR A 159 18.54 -0.31 -16.51
C THR A 159 17.35 0.31 -15.75
N ARG A 160 17.56 0.64 -14.47
CA ARG A 160 16.58 1.41 -13.68
C ARG A 160 16.18 2.72 -14.35
N GLN A 161 17.14 3.38 -15.01
CA GLN A 161 16.88 4.64 -15.71
C GLN A 161 15.85 4.47 -16.82
N MET A 162 15.82 3.34 -17.52
CA MET A 162 14.80 3.07 -18.55
C MET A 162 13.40 2.99 -17.94
N PHE A 163 13.23 2.39 -16.76
CA PHE A 163 11.96 2.36 -16.05
C PHE A 163 11.55 3.74 -15.51
N ILE A 164 12.51 4.52 -15.00
CA ILE A 164 12.29 5.91 -14.58
C ILE A 164 11.83 6.75 -15.77
N ASP A 165 12.53 6.68 -16.91
CA ASP A 165 12.20 7.44 -18.10
C ASP A 165 10.83 7.03 -18.67
N HIS A 166 10.48 5.74 -18.63
CA HIS A 166 9.16 5.26 -19.02
C HIS A 166 8.07 5.85 -18.14
N ILE A 167 8.23 5.82 -16.80
CA ILE A 167 7.26 6.43 -15.89
C ILE A 167 7.13 7.93 -16.12
N LEU A 168 8.27 8.65 -16.27
CA LEU A 168 8.25 10.10 -16.52
C LEU A 168 7.59 10.45 -17.85
N SER A 169 7.69 9.58 -18.87
CA SER A 169 7.06 9.81 -20.18
C SER A 169 5.54 9.73 -20.17
N GLU A 170 4.97 9.07 -19.16
CA GLU A 170 3.53 8.88 -18.97
C GLU A 170 2.91 9.91 -18.00
N GLU A 171 3.70 10.89 -17.52
CA GLU A 171 3.19 11.94 -16.63
C GLU A 171 2.22 12.88 -17.38
N TYR A 172 1.07 13.16 -16.77
CA TYR A 172 0.12 14.14 -17.31
C TYR A 172 0.64 15.57 -17.21
N GLU A 173 0.10 16.46 -18.09
CA GLU A 173 0.42 17.88 -18.10
C GLU A 173 0.08 18.54 -16.78
N GLY A 174 0.45 18.67 -15.81
CA GLY A 174 0.07 19.20 -14.48
C GLY A 174 0.47 18.26 -13.35
N GLY A 175 0.97 17.10 -13.71
CA GLY A 175 1.44 16.11 -12.77
C GLY A 175 0.52 14.93 -12.57
N GLY A 176 1.06 13.88 -11.96
CA GLY A 176 0.34 12.63 -11.68
C GLY A 176 0.26 11.68 -12.88
N TRP A 177 -0.25 10.49 -12.62
CA TRP A 177 -0.30 9.37 -13.57
C TRP A 177 -1.62 8.61 -13.43
N ALA A 178 -1.99 7.89 -14.48
CA ALA A 178 -3.11 6.95 -14.47
C ALA A 178 -2.79 5.70 -15.28
N LEU A 179 -3.54 4.63 -15.05
CA LEU A 179 -3.49 3.44 -15.89
C LEU A 179 -4.19 3.69 -17.23
N MET A 180 -5.25 4.46 -17.22
CA MET A 180 -6.06 4.85 -18.39
C MET A 180 -6.88 6.11 -18.07
N GLY A 181 -7.40 6.77 -19.11
CA GLY A 181 -8.22 7.97 -18.96
C GLY A 181 -7.48 9.24 -19.35
N GLU A 182 -8.06 10.39 -19.05
CA GLU A 182 -7.53 11.72 -19.39
C GLU A 182 -7.06 12.49 -18.16
N ASP A 183 -7.37 12.00 -16.96
CA ASP A 183 -7.03 12.63 -15.69
C ASP A 183 -6.15 11.70 -14.83
N PRO A 184 -5.29 12.25 -13.96
CA PRO A 184 -4.50 11.47 -13.02
C PRO A 184 -5.36 10.64 -12.07
N ASP A 185 -4.96 9.40 -11.85
CA ASP A 185 -5.54 8.50 -10.86
C ASP A 185 -4.76 8.54 -9.55
N VAL A 186 -5.45 8.57 -8.43
CA VAL A 186 -4.84 8.70 -7.10
C VAL A 186 -3.96 7.50 -6.77
N ASP A 187 -4.42 6.27 -7.09
CA ASP A 187 -3.69 5.04 -6.74
C ASP A 187 -2.39 4.95 -7.52
N ILE A 188 -2.45 5.15 -8.85
CA ILE A 188 -1.26 5.09 -9.73
C ILE A 188 -0.29 6.22 -9.37
N THR A 189 -0.79 7.43 -9.14
CA THR A 189 0.04 8.56 -8.71
C THR A 189 0.75 8.26 -7.39
N ALA A 190 0.06 7.71 -6.40
CA ALA A 190 0.64 7.31 -5.12
C ALA A 190 1.69 6.20 -5.29
N GLN A 191 1.43 5.20 -6.14
CA GLN A 191 2.37 4.12 -6.42
C GLN A 191 3.65 4.63 -7.12
N VAL A 192 3.54 5.59 -8.04
CA VAL A 192 4.70 6.24 -8.65
C VAL A 192 5.54 6.97 -7.61
N ILE A 193 4.92 7.74 -6.71
CA ILE A 193 5.64 8.40 -5.62
C ILE A 193 6.43 7.39 -4.79
N GLN A 194 5.84 6.24 -4.47
CA GLN A 194 6.53 5.16 -3.74
C GLN A 194 7.74 4.62 -4.51
N ALA A 195 7.58 4.35 -5.81
CA ALA A 195 8.67 3.87 -6.67
C ALA A 195 9.78 4.92 -6.85
N PHE A 196 9.43 6.19 -6.90
CA PHE A 196 10.36 7.30 -7.05
C PHE A 196 11.02 7.77 -5.74
N ALA A 197 10.54 7.31 -4.60
CA ALA A 197 11.07 7.73 -3.29
C ALA A 197 12.60 7.55 -3.12
N PRO A 198 13.27 6.49 -3.66
CA PRO A 198 14.73 6.38 -3.62
C PRO A 198 15.49 7.50 -4.35
N TYR A 199 14.85 8.12 -5.35
CA TYR A 199 15.41 9.11 -6.27
C TYR A 199 15.02 10.54 -5.91
N TYR A 200 13.97 10.72 -5.11
CA TYR A 200 13.47 12.01 -4.66
C TYR A 200 14.55 12.80 -3.90
N GLY A 201 14.75 14.06 -4.27
CA GLY A 201 15.83 14.90 -3.76
C GLY A 201 17.23 14.60 -4.32
N LYS A 202 17.38 13.61 -5.23
CA LYS A 202 18.64 13.21 -5.86
C LYS A 202 18.65 13.37 -7.38
N ASP A 203 17.51 13.06 -8.01
CA ASP A 203 17.27 13.29 -9.43
C ASP A 203 16.33 14.49 -9.59
N GLU A 204 16.74 15.51 -10.36
CA GLU A 204 15.97 16.75 -10.52
C GLU A 204 14.62 16.53 -11.23
N LYS A 205 14.58 15.63 -12.24
CA LYS A 205 13.33 15.36 -12.99
C LYS A 205 12.34 14.58 -12.15
N VAL A 206 12.82 13.55 -11.45
CA VAL A 206 12.00 12.78 -10.51
C VAL A 206 11.48 13.66 -9.40
N THR A 207 12.34 14.51 -8.82
CA THR A 207 11.95 15.44 -7.74
C THR A 207 10.83 16.38 -8.20
N ALA A 208 11.00 17.00 -9.37
CA ALA A 208 10.00 17.91 -9.91
C ALA A 208 8.67 17.20 -10.24
N ALA A 209 8.71 15.97 -10.75
CA ALA A 209 7.52 15.18 -11.04
C ALA A 209 6.79 14.76 -9.75
N VAL A 210 7.53 14.31 -8.74
CA VAL A 210 6.97 13.97 -7.41
C VAL A 210 6.35 15.19 -6.74
N ASP A 211 6.99 16.36 -6.80
CA ASP A 211 6.43 17.60 -6.23
C ASP A 211 5.09 17.98 -6.87
N ARG A 212 4.96 17.85 -8.20
CA ARG A 212 3.68 18.03 -8.91
C ARG A 212 2.64 16.99 -8.48
N ALA A 213 3.04 15.73 -8.38
CA ALA A 213 2.18 14.64 -7.96
C ALA A 213 1.62 14.83 -6.54
N VAL A 214 2.47 15.29 -5.60
CA VAL A 214 2.05 15.64 -4.24
C VAL A 214 1.01 16.77 -4.25
N GLN A 215 1.19 17.77 -5.12
CA GLN A 215 0.21 18.85 -5.28
C GLN A 215 -1.11 18.30 -5.83
N VAL A 216 -1.09 17.45 -6.86
CA VAL A 216 -2.28 16.78 -7.40
C VAL A 216 -3.02 16.02 -6.30
N LEU A 217 -2.32 15.20 -5.49
CA LEU A 217 -2.94 14.47 -4.40
C LEU A 217 -3.58 15.40 -3.35
N SER A 218 -2.92 16.51 -3.03
CA SER A 218 -3.48 17.50 -2.11
C SER A 218 -4.74 18.18 -2.65
N ASP A 219 -4.76 18.52 -3.95
CA ASP A 219 -5.87 19.24 -4.59
C ASP A 219 -7.12 18.36 -4.73
N VAL A 220 -6.95 17.05 -4.95
CA VAL A 220 -8.07 16.11 -5.08
C VAL A 220 -8.53 15.51 -3.75
N GLN A 221 -7.80 15.75 -2.65
CA GLN A 221 -8.20 15.27 -1.34
C GLN A 221 -9.48 15.96 -0.86
N LYS A 222 -10.44 15.16 -0.44
CA LYS A 222 -11.74 15.62 0.07
C LYS A 222 -11.64 16.34 1.42
N PRO A 223 -12.64 17.18 1.77
CA PRO A 223 -12.68 17.87 3.07
C PRO A 223 -12.62 16.94 4.29
N ASP A 224 -13.09 15.69 4.18
CA ASP A 224 -13.07 14.69 5.25
C ASP A 224 -11.73 13.90 5.34
N GLY A 225 -10.77 14.22 4.47
CA GLY A 225 -9.47 13.59 4.41
C GLY A 225 -9.36 12.42 3.42
N GLY A 226 -10.46 12.03 2.79
CA GLY A 226 -10.55 10.92 1.85
C GLY A 226 -10.16 11.25 0.43
N PHE A 227 -10.22 10.23 -0.43
CA PHE A 227 -9.96 10.32 -1.86
C PHE A 227 -11.03 9.57 -2.65
N TYR A 228 -11.19 9.95 -3.90
CA TYR A 228 -12.04 9.28 -4.86
C TYR A 228 -11.17 8.70 -5.98
N ALA A 229 -11.25 7.39 -6.19
CA ALA A 229 -10.52 6.69 -7.25
C ALA A 229 -11.39 5.57 -7.81
N TRP A 230 -11.27 5.30 -9.12
CA TRP A 230 -12.02 4.22 -9.78
C TRP A 230 -13.54 4.26 -9.53
N GLU A 231 -14.13 5.46 -9.60
CA GLU A 231 -15.55 5.72 -9.36
C GLU A 231 -16.04 5.37 -7.93
N ALA A 232 -15.13 5.21 -6.97
CA ALA A 232 -15.47 4.88 -5.59
C ALA A 232 -14.54 5.53 -4.57
N GLU A 233 -15.01 5.61 -3.35
CA GLU A 233 -14.20 5.88 -2.15
C GLU A 233 -13.84 4.54 -1.51
N ASN A 234 -12.56 4.33 -1.26
CA ASN A 234 -12.11 3.07 -0.69
C ASN A 234 -10.88 3.24 0.21
N SER A 235 -10.66 2.27 1.09
CA SER A 235 -9.56 2.29 2.06
C SER A 235 -8.19 2.07 1.42
N GLN A 236 -8.13 1.34 0.31
CA GLN A 236 -6.86 1.01 -0.36
C GLN A 236 -6.23 2.24 -0.98
N THR A 237 -7.02 3.10 -1.65
CA THR A 237 -6.55 4.39 -2.17
C THR A 237 -5.94 5.24 -1.06
N VAL A 238 -6.63 5.35 0.07
CA VAL A 238 -6.14 6.08 1.25
C VAL A 238 -4.82 5.50 1.76
N ALA A 239 -4.73 4.18 1.85
CA ALA A 239 -3.52 3.49 2.29
C ALA A 239 -2.34 3.73 1.34
N GLN A 240 -2.55 3.68 0.02
CA GLN A 240 -1.50 3.97 -0.97
C GLN A 240 -0.96 5.39 -0.83
N VAL A 241 -1.82 6.38 -0.60
CA VAL A 241 -1.39 7.78 -0.40
C VAL A 241 -0.58 7.94 0.90
N ILE A 242 -0.99 7.30 2.01
CA ILE A 242 -0.23 7.31 3.26
C ILE A 242 1.19 6.75 3.04
N ILE A 243 1.30 5.57 2.41
CA ILE A 243 2.60 4.94 2.13
C ILE A 243 3.46 5.86 1.25
N ALA A 244 2.87 6.47 0.22
CA ALA A 244 3.57 7.38 -0.70
C ALA A 244 4.15 8.60 0.03
N LEU A 245 3.35 9.31 0.80
CA LEU A 245 3.76 10.52 1.51
C LEU A 245 4.84 10.23 2.56
N CYS A 246 4.65 9.17 3.36
CA CYS A 246 5.66 8.71 4.32
C CYS A 246 6.98 8.33 3.63
N SER A 247 6.92 7.73 2.42
CA SER A 247 8.11 7.29 1.67
C SER A 247 9.02 8.44 1.23
N ILE A 248 8.48 9.64 1.03
CA ILE A 248 9.22 10.85 0.65
C ILE A 248 9.43 11.83 1.80
N GLY A 249 9.10 11.43 3.03
CA GLY A 249 9.37 12.19 4.24
C GLY A 249 8.32 13.26 4.56
N ILE A 250 7.11 13.16 4.04
CA ILE A 250 5.99 14.04 4.39
C ILE A 250 5.26 13.48 5.61
N ASP A 251 5.21 14.27 6.67
CA ASP A 251 4.46 13.96 7.89
C ASP A 251 2.96 14.24 7.70
N ILE A 252 2.19 13.20 7.49
CA ILE A 252 0.73 13.29 7.27
C ILE A 252 -0.05 13.78 8.49
N ARG A 253 0.57 13.84 9.68
CA ARG A 253 -0.04 14.35 10.91
C ARG A 253 0.06 15.85 11.05
N THR A 254 1.04 16.47 10.38
CA THR A 254 1.35 17.90 10.55
C THR A 254 1.37 18.69 9.24
N ASP A 255 1.49 18.04 8.08
CA ASP A 255 1.49 18.74 6.79
C ASP A 255 0.10 19.27 6.45
N GLU A 256 -0.02 20.60 6.44
CA GLU A 256 -1.30 21.32 6.24
C GLU A 256 -1.98 20.98 4.90
N ARG A 257 -1.23 20.50 3.91
CA ARG A 257 -1.79 20.08 2.62
C ARG A 257 -2.73 18.89 2.75
N PHE A 258 -2.47 18.01 3.75
CA PHE A 258 -3.19 16.73 3.95
C PHE A 258 -4.06 16.73 5.22
N ILE A 259 -4.13 17.85 5.93
CA ILE A 259 -5.08 18.09 7.01
C ILE A 259 -6.20 18.98 6.48
N LYS A 260 -7.41 18.44 6.40
CA LYS A 260 -8.58 19.13 5.84
C LYS A 260 -9.54 19.55 6.95
N GLU A 261 -10.53 20.40 6.59
CA GLU A 261 -11.48 21.01 7.53
C GLU A 261 -12.23 19.98 8.40
N ASP A 262 -12.64 18.86 7.81
CA ASP A 262 -13.45 17.85 8.48
C ASP A 262 -12.67 16.61 8.93
N GLY A 263 -11.39 16.49 8.57
CA GLY A 263 -10.57 15.36 8.94
C GLY A 263 -9.19 15.35 8.29
N TRP A 264 -8.42 14.33 8.60
CA TRP A 264 -7.12 14.05 8.01
C TRP A 264 -7.10 12.62 7.45
N ILE A 265 -6.13 12.31 6.63
CA ILE A 265 -6.06 11.05 5.88
C ILE A 265 -6.15 9.80 6.80
N GLY A 266 -5.48 9.81 7.96
CA GLY A 266 -5.55 8.70 8.92
C GLY A 266 -6.92 8.55 9.56
N SER A 267 -7.63 9.67 9.85
CA SER A 267 -9.01 9.60 10.36
C SER A 267 -9.97 9.01 9.33
N TYR A 268 -9.74 9.31 8.07
CA TYR A 268 -10.54 8.76 7.00
C TYR A 268 -10.30 7.24 6.82
N MET A 269 -9.05 6.77 6.82
CA MET A 269 -8.72 5.35 6.78
C MET A 269 -9.43 4.57 7.89
N MET A 270 -9.47 5.11 9.11
CA MET A 270 -10.09 4.45 10.26
C MET A 270 -11.60 4.30 10.17
N GLN A 271 -12.29 4.97 9.26
CA GLN A 271 -13.72 4.74 9.03
C GLN A 271 -14.00 3.33 8.49
N TYR A 272 -13.02 2.74 7.81
CA TYR A 272 -13.09 1.39 7.23
C TYR A 272 -12.71 0.27 8.19
N TYR A 273 -12.19 0.60 9.38
CA TYR A 273 -11.84 -0.38 10.41
C TYR A 273 -13.11 -1.01 11.02
N LEU A 274 -13.16 -2.36 11.02
CA LEU A 274 -14.32 -3.12 11.47
C LEU A 274 -14.33 -3.42 12.97
N GLY A 275 -13.21 -3.14 13.68
CA GLY A 275 -13.10 -3.29 15.13
C GLY A 275 -12.50 -4.62 15.61
N ASP A 276 -12.21 -5.54 14.68
CA ASP A 276 -11.70 -6.89 14.94
C ASP A 276 -10.37 -7.19 14.22
N GLY A 277 -9.67 -6.14 13.78
CA GLY A 277 -8.42 -6.24 13.02
C GLY A 277 -8.61 -6.12 11.51
N ALA A 278 -9.80 -6.35 11.00
CA ALA A 278 -10.11 -6.27 9.57
C ALA A 278 -10.45 -4.85 9.11
N PHE A 279 -10.20 -4.60 7.82
CA PHE A 279 -10.65 -3.41 7.11
C PHE A 279 -11.58 -3.79 5.96
N ALA A 280 -12.61 -2.96 5.74
CA ALA A 280 -13.43 -3.02 4.55
C ALA A 280 -12.75 -2.27 3.38
N HIS A 281 -12.98 -2.73 2.15
CA HIS A 281 -12.62 -1.95 0.96
C HIS A 281 -13.54 -0.73 0.82
N THR A 282 -14.85 -0.95 0.91
CA THR A 282 -15.89 0.08 0.77
C THR A 282 -16.68 0.20 2.08
N LEU A 283 -17.05 1.42 2.47
CA LEU A 283 -17.84 1.67 3.68
C LEU A 283 -19.17 0.91 3.66
N GLY A 284 -19.47 0.27 4.78
CA GLY A 284 -20.70 -0.50 4.96
C GLY A 284 -20.68 -1.91 4.36
N LEU A 285 -19.57 -2.31 3.72
CA LEU A 285 -19.32 -3.69 3.32
C LEU A 285 -18.49 -4.42 4.37
N GLY A 286 -18.38 -5.75 4.23
CA GLY A 286 -17.60 -6.59 5.11
C GLY A 286 -16.11 -6.48 4.84
N GLU A 287 -15.37 -7.36 5.51
CA GLU A 287 -13.93 -7.52 5.38
C GLU A 287 -13.46 -7.69 3.94
N ASN A 288 -12.29 -7.11 3.66
CA ASN A 288 -11.53 -7.33 2.43
C ASN A 288 -10.06 -7.54 2.79
N SER A 289 -9.51 -8.71 2.51
CA SER A 289 -8.14 -9.06 2.90
C SER A 289 -7.09 -8.15 2.28
N MET A 290 -7.24 -7.76 1.00
CA MET A 290 -6.30 -6.82 0.37
C MET A 290 -6.38 -5.42 1.01
N ALA A 291 -7.58 -4.94 1.35
CA ALA A 291 -7.75 -3.68 2.08
C ALA A 291 -7.10 -3.76 3.47
N THR A 292 -7.26 -4.88 4.16
CA THR A 292 -6.66 -5.13 5.47
C THR A 292 -5.13 -5.12 5.39
N ASP A 293 -4.54 -5.85 4.42
CA ASP A 293 -3.09 -5.85 4.19
C ASP A 293 -2.56 -4.43 3.89
N GLN A 294 -3.23 -3.68 3.01
CA GLN A 294 -2.76 -2.34 2.61
C GLN A 294 -2.95 -1.29 3.72
N CYS A 295 -4.03 -1.34 4.49
CA CYS A 295 -4.19 -0.47 5.65
C CYS A 295 -3.14 -0.79 6.73
N MET A 296 -2.77 -2.06 6.94
CA MET A 296 -1.66 -2.42 7.83
C MET A 296 -0.31 -1.91 7.31
N GLN A 297 -0.05 -2.00 5.99
CA GLN A 297 1.14 -1.41 5.37
C GLN A 297 1.20 0.10 5.59
N ALA A 298 0.08 0.80 5.45
CA ALA A 298 0.00 2.24 5.67
C ALA A 298 0.32 2.63 7.13
N MET A 299 -0.24 1.91 8.10
CA MET A 299 0.06 2.13 9.52
C MET A 299 1.52 1.81 9.86
N ALA A 300 2.10 0.77 9.25
CA ALA A 300 3.52 0.45 9.40
C ALA A 300 4.42 1.51 8.74
N ALA A 301 4.06 2.00 7.56
CA ALA A 301 4.80 3.07 6.88
C ALA A 301 4.83 4.37 7.70
N LEU A 302 3.71 4.72 8.33
CA LEU A 302 3.64 5.87 9.23
C LEU A 302 4.54 5.67 10.46
N GLU A 303 4.51 4.50 11.10
CA GLU A 303 5.38 4.20 12.24
C GLU A 303 6.86 4.25 11.87
N PHE A 304 7.26 3.67 10.72
CA PHE A 304 8.64 3.73 10.25
C PHE A 304 9.10 5.16 9.97
N PHE A 305 8.21 5.99 9.40
CA PHE A 305 8.48 7.41 9.22
C PHE A 305 8.68 8.10 10.57
N GLU A 306 7.78 7.93 11.53
CA GLU A 306 7.84 8.53 12.87
C GLU A 306 9.10 8.11 13.64
N ASN A 307 9.52 6.86 13.50
CA ASN A 307 10.71 6.30 14.16
C ASN A 307 12.03 6.61 13.40
N GLY A 308 11.97 7.20 12.19
CA GLY A 308 13.15 7.42 11.36
C GLY A 308 13.75 6.11 10.78
N GLU A 309 12.94 5.06 10.65
CA GLU A 309 13.36 3.76 10.13
C GLU A 309 13.37 3.69 8.59
N GLY A 310 12.88 4.75 7.93
CA GLY A 310 12.87 4.86 6.47
C GLY A 310 11.56 4.44 5.83
N ARG A 311 11.61 4.04 4.56
CA ARG A 311 10.44 3.72 3.75
C ARG A 311 9.93 2.31 4.01
N PHE A 312 8.64 2.06 3.79
CA PHE A 312 8.05 0.72 3.90
C PHE A 312 8.78 -0.29 2.98
N TYR A 313 9.07 0.08 1.73
CA TYR A 313 9.78 -0.76 0.76
C TYR A 313 11.32 -0.61 0.81
N ASP A 314 11.90 -0.27 1.95
CA ASP A 314 13.35 -0.36 2.20
C ASP A 314 13.63 -1.57 3.11
N PHE A 315 14.04 -2.68 2.51
CA PHE A 315 14.27 -3.94 3.22
C PHE A 315 15.75 -4.14 3.63
N THR A 316 16.60 -3.16 3.37
CA THR A 316 18.02 -3.23 3.77
C THR A 316 18.21 -3.30 5.28
N LYS A 317 17.18 -2.97 6.05
CA LYS A 317 17.19 -2.93 7.52
C LYS A 317 16.36 -4.04 8.17
N ILE A 318 15.80 -4.96 7.41
CA ILE A 318 15.12 -6.13 8.00
C ILE A 318 16.18 -6.99 8.69
N LYS A 319 15.96 -7.32 9.96
CA LYS A 319 16.89 -8.06 10.81
C LYS A 319 16.62 -9.56 10.77
#